data_29d6df9d97239ce52304b20ffc25e82e
#
_entry.id   29d6df9d97239ce52304b20ffc25e82e
#
_cell.length_a   1.000
_cell.length_b   1.000
_cell.length_c   1.000
_cell.angle_alpha   90.00
_cell.angle_beta   90.00
_cell.angle_gamma   90.00
#
_symmetry.space_group_name_H-M   'P 1'
#
loop_
_entity.id
_entity.type
_entity.pdbx_description
1 polymer ?
#
loop_
_entity_poly.entity_id
_entity_poly.type
_entity_poly.pdbx_seq_one_letter_code
_entity_poly.pdbx_strand_id
1 'polypeptide(L)'
;MVLMIILDNSIQTKSKAYSISKLITINTLGPEGTSSEYAAKNFITNFTLLQGVNSKLSLHDTFESCIEKTLQSPLEYTIVPHAYDGIKHFYMRPDLQLLQIFRCDTPMYGLAVRPGFEYTDDMLDKAVIVSHPSPINLIKYFTRKDVTFDLVNSTSAAAKRVKEGLSDIALTNELARQKYGLHFVKTFKSIPMSWSLFGKGEIHDEN
;
A
#
# COMPACT_ATOMS: atom_id res chain seq x y z
N MET A 1 11.81 7.64 22.40
CA MET A 1 12.10 6.42 23.19
C MET A 1 10.99 5.43 22.94
N VAL A 2 11.25 4.34 22.39
CA VAL A 2 10.58 3.09 22.02
C VAL A 2 10.82 2.80 20.53
N LEU A 3 12.01 2.34 20.22
CA LEU A 3 12.30 1.66 18.94
C LEU A 3 13.34 0.58 19.23
N MET A 4 12.99 -0.36 20.08
CA MET A 4 13.90 -1.46 20.39
C MET A 4 13.13 -2.72 20.74
N ILE A 5 12.39 -3.22 19.79
CA ILE A 5 11.88 -4.60 19.81
C ILE A 5 11.54 -4.93 18.36
N ILE A 6 12.45 -5.45 17.61
CA ILE A 6 12.26 -6.44 16.54
C ILE A 6 13.62 -6.78 15.95
N LEU A 7 14.51 -7.21 16.80
CA LEU A 7 15.57 -8.14 16.42
C LEU A 7 15.73 -9.05 17.62
N ASP A 8 15.28 -10.26 17.45
CA ASP A 8 15.40 -11.33 18.41
C ASP A 8 16.80 -11.35 19.05
N ASN A 9 16.86 -11.46 20.37
CA ASN A 9 18.08 -11.52 21.18
C ASN A 9 19.08 -12.62 20.80
N SER A 10 18.79 -13.41 19.77
CA SER A 10 19.70 -14.45 19.24
C SER A 10 20.87 -13.91 18.41
N ILE A 11 20.93 -12.60 18.12
CA ILE A 11 21.98 -11.98 17.28
C ILE A 11 23.07 -11.27 18.10
N GLN A 12 22.96 -11.22 19.43
CA GLN A 12 23.92 -10.48 20.27
C GLN A 12 25.12 -11.25 20.82
N THR A 13 25.48 -12.38 20.31
CA THR A 13 26.74 -13.02 20.70
C THR A 13 27.49 -13.59 19.50
N LYS A 14 28.35 -12.78 18.92
CA LYS A 14 29.77 -13.04 18.58
C LYS A 14 30.30 -12.01 17.61
N SER A 15 31.23 -11.26 18.11
CA SER A 15 32.07 -10.25 17.45
C SER A 15 32.87 -10.78 16.27
N LYS A 16 33.08 -9.90 15.27
CA LYS A 16 34.08 -10.00 14.20
C LYS A 16 33.92 -11.17 13.24
N ALA A 17 33.00 -11.05 12.31
CA ALA A 17 33.16 -11.60 10.98
C ALA A 17 32.30 -10.74 10.02
N TYR A 18 32.79 -10.49 8.84
CA TYR A 18 32.16 -9.76 7.75
C TYR A 18 30.64 -9.93 7.76
N SER A 19 29.93 -8.88 8.18
CA SER A 19 28.47 -8.84 8.10
C SER A 19 28.09 -8.83 6.63
N ILE A 20 27.82 -9.98 6.08
CA ILE A 20 26.98 -10.09 4.89
C ILE A 20 25.63 -9.55 5.36
N SER A 21 25.35 -8.29 5.05
CA SER A 21 24.08 -7.67 5.39
C SER A 21 22.97 -8.50 4.71
N LYS A 22 22.20 -9.22 5.50
CA LYS A 22 21.11 -10.03 4.97
C LYS A 22 20.14 -9.12 4.23
N LEU A 23 19.87 -9.43 2.97
CA LEU A 23 18.88 -8.72 2.18
C LEU A 23 17.50 -9.23 2.58
N ILE A 24 16.66 -8.34 3.14
CA ILE A 24 15.25 -8.64 3.40
C ILE A 24 14.37 -8.22 2.22
N THR A 25 13.23 -8.86 2.05
CA THR A 25 12.22 -8.47 1.08
C THR A 25 10.97 -7.98 1.79
N ILE A 26 10.50 -6.80 1.39
CA ILE A 26 9.20 -6.26 1.83
C ILE A 26 8.20 -6.47 0.70
N ASN A 27 7.20 -7.31 0.96
CA ASN A 27 6.11 -7.61 0.04
C ASN A 27 4.91 -6.72 0.33
N THR A 28 4.22 -6.24 -0.67
CA THR A 28 2.95 -5.52 -0.53
C THR A 28 2.14 -5.54 -1.82
N LEU A 29 0.91 -5.04 -1.75
CA LEU A 29 0.01 -4.98 -2.90
C LEU A 29 0.50 -3.95 -3.93
N GLY A 30 0.61 -4.40 -5.18
CA GLY A 30 0.85 -3.59 -6.37
C GLY A 30 -0.45 -3.07 -7.04
N PRO A 31 -0.34 -2.61 -8.26
CA PRO A 31 0.88 -2.28 -8.98
C PRO A 31 1.60 -1.04 -8.42
N GLU A 32 2.67 -0.59 -9.11
CA GLU A 32 3.30 0.69 -8.81
C GLU A 32 2.32 1.86 -8.86
N GLY A 33 2.52 2.86 -7.98
CA GLY A 33 1.63 4.01 -7.81
C GLY A 33 0.50 3.78 -6.80
N THR A 34 0.50 2.63 -6.09
CA THR A 34 -0.46 2.37 -5.01
C THR A 34 -0.04 3.01 -3.69
N SER A 35 -1.00 3.22 -2.78
CA SER A 35 -0.71 3.64 -1.40
C SER A 35 0.10 2.58 -0.64
N SER A 36 -0.07 1.30 -0.98
CA SER A 36 0.69 0.19 -0.39
C SER A 36 2.17 0.26 -0.76
N GLU A 37 2.48 0.50 -2.04
CA GLU A 37 3.86 0.75 -2.47
C GLU A 37 4.48 1.95 -1.75
N TYR A 38 3.73 3.05 -1.64
CA TYR A 38 4.19 4.26 -0.96
C TYR A 38 4.54 3.99 0.51
N ALA A 39 3.64 3.33 1.24
CA ALA A 39 3.86 2.98 2.64
C ALA A 39 5.06 2.04 2.82
N ALA A 40 5.22 1.05 1.93
CA ALA A 40 6.35 0.13 1.97
C ALA A 40 7.69 0.83 1.68
N LYS A 41 7.75 1.74 0.70
CA LYS A 41 8.92 2.57 0.43
C LYS A 41 9.27 3.47 1.62
N ASN A 42 8.26 4.09 2.23
CA ASN A 42 8.42 4.91 3.43
C ASN A 42 8.97 4.08 4.60
N PHE A 43 8.43 2.88 4.81
CA PHE A 43 8.92 1.94 5.81
C PHE A 43 10.39 1.56 5.55
N ILE A 44 10.75 1.18 4.34
CA ILE A 44 12.13 0.86 3.96
C ILE A 44 13.06 2.03 4.29
N THR A 45 12.71 3.23 3.87
CA THR A 45 13.55 4.42 4.09
C THR A 45 13.74 4.75 5.57
N ASN A 46 12.65 4.72 6.34
CA ASN A 46 12.68 5.23 7.71
C ASN A 46 13.02 4.18 8.78
N PHE A 47 12.85 2.90 8.48
CA PHE A 47 13.07 1.84 9.46
C PHE A 47 14.21 0.91 9.09
N THR A 48 14.32 0.46 7.83
CA THR A 48 15.34 -0.51 7.46
C THR A 48 16.70 0.13 7.15
N LEU A 49 16.70 1.20 6.35
CA LEU A 49 17.95 1.91 6.00
C LEU A 49 18.61 2.56 7.22
N LEU A 50 17.81 3.18 8.11
CA LEU A 50 18.34 3.78 9.34
C LEU A 50 18.98 2.75 10.29
N GLN A 51 18.59 1.47 10.17
CA GLN A 51 19.16 0.36 10.94
C GLN A 51 20.30 -0.37 10.21
N GLY A 52 20.68 0.09 9.01
CA GLY A 52 21.72 -0.55 8.20
C GLY A 52 21.29 -1.89 7.59
N VAL A 53 19.98 -2.13 7.46
CA VAL A 53 19.45 -3.35 6.88
C VAL A 53 19.20 -3.15 5.39
N ASN A 54 19.80 -3.98 4.55
CA ASN A 54 19.52 -3.97 3.12
C ASN A 54 18.13 -4.57 2.87
N SER A 55 17.30 -3.87 2.10
CA SER A 55 15.94 -4.29 1.81
C SER A 55 15.56 -4.01 0.36
N LYS A 56 14.72 -4.87 -0.21
CA LYS A 56 14.07 -4.67 -1.51
C LYS A 56 12.56 -4.71 -1.35
N LEU A 57 11.86 -4.00 -2.25
CA LEU A 57 10.42 -4.02 -2.37
C LEU A 57 9.99 -5.02 -3.44
N SER A 58 8.97 -5.80 -3.15
CA SER A 58 8.30 -6.69 -4.09
C SER A 58 6.79 -6.39 -4.11
N LEU A 59 6.25 -6.14 -5.30
CA LEU A 59 4.84 -5.82 -5.51
C LEU A 59 4.10 -7.03 -6.06
N HIS A 60 2.93 -7.32 -5.51
CA HIS A 60 2.11 -8.48 -5.84
C HIS A 60 0.69 -8.06 -6.24
N ASP A 61 0.00 -8.92 -6.99
CA ASP A 61 -1.36 -8.64 -7.45
C ASP A 61 -2.40 -8.84 -6.34
N THR A 62 -2.08 -9.68 -5.33
CA THR A 62 -2.97 -9.98 -4.20
C THR A 62 -2.19 -10.03 -2.88
N PHE A 63 -2.89 -9.84 -1.77
CA PHE A 63 -2.30 -10.04 -0.44
C PHE A 63 -2.08 -11.51 -0.11
N GLU A 64 -2.84 -12.42 -0.70
CA GLU A 64 -2.63 -13.87 -0.59
C GLU A 64 -1.25 -14.25 -1.13
N SER A 65 -0.86 -13.71 -2.28
CA SER A 65 0.49 -13.90 -2.84
C SER A 65 1.57 -13.32 -1.92
N CYS A 66 1.30 -12.20 -1.24
CA CYS A 66 2.22 -11.66 -0.24
C CYS A 66 2.40 -12.62 0.95
N ILE A 67 1.30 -13.23 1.45
CA ILE A 67 1.36 -14.24 2.52
C ILE A 67 2.23 -15.41 2.10
N GLU A 68 1.97 -15.97 0.91
CA GLU A 68 2.75 -17.11 0.39
C GLU A 68 4.25 -16.81 0.35
N LYS A 69 4.64 -15.59 -0.07
CA LYS A 69 6.04 -15.16 -0.07
C LYS A 69 6.61 -15.05 1.33
N THR A 70 5.86 -14.43 2.26
CA THR A 70 6.31 -14.28 3.64
C THR A 70 6.56 -15.64 4.32
N LEU A 71 5.76 -16.65 4.01
CA LEU A 71 5.92 -17.99 4.58
C LEU A 71 7.12 -18.77 4.01
N GLN A 72 7.63 -18.37 2.84
CA GLN A 72 8.76 -19.07 2.21
C GLN A 72 10.10 -18.84 2.92
N SER A 73 10.27 -17.71 3.62
CA SER A 73 11.56 -17.38 4.25
C SER A 73 11.38 -16.45 5.44
N PRO A 74 12.21 -16.56 6.48
CA PRO A 74 12.25 -15.59 7.59
C PRO A 74 12.81 -14.22 7.19
N LEU A 75 13.25 -14.05 5.95
CA LEU A 75 13.72 -12.76 5.39
C LEU A 75 12.66 -12.08 4.49
N GLU A 76 11.48 -12.67 4.39
CA GLU A 76 10.34 -12.15 3.65
C GLU A 76 9.30 -11.59 4.63
N TYR A 77 8.88 -10.36 4.40
CA TYR A 77 7.91 -9.66 5.25
C TYR A 77 6.80 -9.08 4.39
N THR A 78 5.61 -8.89 4.97
CA THR A 78 4.49 -8.25 4.26
C THR A 78 4.00 -7.03 5.01
N ILE A 79 3.79 -5.93 4.28
CA ILE A 79 3.12 -4.71 4.77
C ILE A 79 1.68 -4.69 4.26
N VAL A 80 0.72 -4.53 5.22
CA VAL A 80 -0.72 -4.56 4.97
C VAL A 80 -1.38 -3.33 5.59
N PRO A 81 -2.25 -2.59 4.85
CA PRO A 81 -3.02 -1.48 5.43
C PRO A 81 -4.13 -1.99 6.35
N HIS A 82 -4.39 -1.31 7.45
CA HIS A 82 -5.52 -1.64 8.33
C HIS A 82 -6.89 -1.45 7.66
N ALA A 83 -6.96 -0.70 6.57
CA ALA A 83 -8.17 -0.53 5.76
C ALA A 83 -8.42 -1.67 4.76
N TYR A 84 -7.59 -2.71 4.74
CA TYR A 84 -7.83 -3.90 3.92
C TYR A 84 -8.84 -4.82 4.62
N ASP A 85 -9.96 -5.13 3.96
CA ASP A 85 -11.03 -5.95 4.53
C ASP A 85 -10.57 -7.35 4.94
N GLY A 86 -9.58 -7.89 4.21
CA GLY A 86 -8.98 -9.21 4.47
C GLY A 86 -7.89 -9.22 5.54
N ILE A 87 -7.58 -8.11 6.22
CA ILE A 87 -6.48 -8.03 7.19
C ILE A 87 -6.63 -9.04 8.35
N LYS A 88 -7.86 -9.42 8.70
CA LYS A 88 -8.13 -10.47 9.69
C LYS A 88 -7.47 -11.80 9.35
N HIS A 89 -7.29 -12.11 8.06
CA HIS A 89 -6.64 -13.34 7.60
C HIS A 89 -5.14 -13.35 7.90
N PHE A 90 -4.53 -12.20 8.13
CA PHE A 90 -3.16 -12.09 8.61
C PHE A 90 -3.08 -12.32 10.12
N TYR A 91 -3.98 -11.69 10.89
CA TYR A 91 -3.98 -11.81 12.35
C TYR A 91 -4.38 -13.19 12.85
N MET A 92 -5.24 -13.90 12.13
CA MET A 92 -5.78 -15.21 12.54
C MET A 92 -4.96 -16.39 12.04
N ARG A 93 -3.80 -16.18 11.44
CA ARG A 93 -2.89 -17.23 10.99
C ARG A 93 -1.80 -17.46 12.02
N PRO A 94 -1.68 -18.69 12.58
CA PRO A 94 -0.64 -19.00 13.57
C PRO A 94 0.78 -19.03 12.96
N ASP A 95 0.89 -19.22 11.65
CA ASP A 95 2.14 -19.24 10.88
C ASP A 95 2.61 -17.82 10.43
N LEU A 96 1.86 -16.77 10.79
CA LEU A 96 2.26 -15.38 10.63
C LEU A 96 2.38 -14.70 12.01
N GLN A 97 3.35 -13.82 12.12
CA GLN A 97 3.57 -12.99 13.30
C GLN A 97 3.45 -11.51 12.96
N LEU A 98 2.64 -10.78 13.73
CA LEU A 98 2.66 -9.32 13.71
C LEU A 98 3.94 -8.83 14.36
N LEU A 99 4.77 -8.11 13.61
CA LEU A 99 6.05 -7.60 14.06
C LEU A 99 5.99 -6.13 14.45
N GLN A 100 5.25 -5.32 13.68
CA GLN A 100 5.18 -3.88 13.92
C GLN A 100 3.88 -3.30 13.36
N ILE A 101 3.39 -2.27 14.04
CA ILE A 101 2.38 -1.35 13.52
C ILE A 101 3.04 0.01 13.37
N PHE A 102 2.82 0.66 12.21
CA PHE A 102 3.33 2.00 11.96
C PHE A 102 2.27 2.87 11.27
N ARG A 103 2.45 4.17 11.38
CA ARG A 103 1.60 5.16 10.70
C ARG A 103 2.30 5.65 9.44
N CYS A 104 1.58 5.65 8.35
CA CYS A 104 1.97 6.31 7.10
C CYS A 104 0.71 6.77 6.39
N ASP A 105 0.51 8.07 6.32
CA ASP A 105 -0.64 8.64 5.63
C ASP A 105 -0.56 8.30 4.14
N THR A 106 -1.71 8.12 3.50
CA THR A 106 -1.73 7.84 2.05
C THR A 106 -1.26 9.07 1.26
N PRO A 107 -0.79 8.92 0.01
CA PRO A 107 -0.69 10.05 -0.89
C PRO A 107 -2.04 10.77 -1.03
N MET A 108 -1.99 12.04 -1.42
CA MET A 108 -3.18 12.85 -1.67
C MET A 108 -4.11 12.17 -2.70
N TYR A 109 -5.41 12.11 -2.40
CA TYR A 109 -6.43 11.65 -3.34
C TYR A 109 -7.09 12.82 -4.09
N GLY A 110 -7.60 12.53 -5.28
CA GLY A 110 -8.34 13.51 -6.09
C GLY A 110 -8.99 12.87 -7.31
N LEU A 111 -9.78 13.69 -8.01
CA LEU A 111 -10.31 13.34 -9.32
C LEU A 111 -9.28 13.74 -10.39
N ALA A 112 -8.86 12.77 -11.18
CA ALA A 112 -7.84 12.91 -12.20
C ALA A 112 -8.41 12.65 -13.60
N VAL A 113 -7.97 13.49 -14.55
CA VAL A 113 -8.35 13.42 -15.96
C VAL A 113 -7.11 13.52 -16.85
N ARG A 114 -7.25 13.19 -18.14
CA ARG A 114 -6.20 13.42 -19.14
C ARG A 114 -5.92 14.92 -19.33
N PRO A 115 -4.70 15.31 -19.70
CA PRO A 115 -4.42 16.65 -20.18
C PRO A 115 -5.35 17.04 -21.33
N GLY A 116 -5.89 18.28 -21.28
CA GLY A 116 -6.81 18.79 -22.30
C GLY A 116 -8.28 18.33 -22.15
N PHE A 117 -8.60 17.52 -21.14
CA PHE A 117 -9.99 17.19 -20.82
C PHE A 117 -10.66 18.38 -20.09
N GLU A 118 -11.73 18.90 -20.65
CA GLU A 118 -12.52 19.97 -20.04
C GLU A 118 -13.46 19.39 -18.99
N TYR A 119 -13.15 19.63 -17.72
CA TYR A 119 -13.94 19.18 -16.59
C TYR A 119 -14.81 20.29 -16.02
N THR A 120 -16.06 19.94 -15.73
CA THR A 120 -16.98 20.77 -14.94
C THR A 120 -17.64 19.94 -13.83
N ASP A 121 -17.99 20.57 -12.71
CA ASP A 121 -18.59 19.84 -11.56
C ASP A 121 -19.94 19.18 -11.91
N ASP A 122 -20.67 19.70 -12.91
CA ASP A 122 -21.94 19.12 -13.38
C ASP A 122 -21.75 17.76 -14.08
N MET A 123 -20.56 17.49 -14.58
CA MET A 123 -20.25 16.19 -15.16
C MET A 123 -20.38 15.06 -14.15
N LEU A 124 -20.16 15.31 -12.86
CA LEU A 124 -20.27 14.30 -11.80
C LEU A 124 -21.70 13.74 -11.69
N ASP A 125 -22.71 14.43 -12.13
CA ASP A 125 -24.10 13.96 -12.07
C ASP A 125 -24.41 12.87 -13.12
N LYS A 126 -23.55 12.72 -14.14
CA LYS A 126 -23.73 11.78 -15.26
C LYS A 126 -22.50 10.91 -15.52
N ALA A 127 -21.35 11.28 -14.98
CA ALA A 127 -20.11 10.57 -15.24
C ALA A 127 -20.05 9.24 -14.48
N VAL A 128 -19.41 8.26 -15.12
CA VAL A 128 -18.95 7.04 -14.47
C VAL A 128 -17.50 7.26 -14.07
N ILE A 129 -17.22 7.25 -12.76
CA ILE A 129 -15.88 7.44 -12.22
C ILE A 129 -15.23 6.09 -12.01
N VAL A 130 -14.06 5.87 -12.60
CA VAL A 130 -13.30 4.66 -12.35
C VAL A 130 -12.51 4.80 -11.03
N SER A 131 -12.60 3.79 -10.15
CA SER A 131 -11.94 3.80 -8.84
C SER A 131 -11.74 2.41 -8.24
N HIS A 132 -10.85 2.33 -7.25
CA HIS A 132 -10.89 1.25 -6.27
C HIS A 132 -12.02 1.51 -5.26
N PRO A 133 -12.64 0.47 -4.66
CA PRO A 133 -13.73 0.65 -3.68
C PRO A 133 -13.37 1.52 -2.48
N SER A 134 -12.13 1.41 -1.94
CA SER A 134 -11.76 2.04 -0.66
C SER A 134 -11.95 3.56 -0.60
N PRO A 135 -11.54 4.39 -1.61
CA PRO A 135 -11.64 5.83 -1.51
C PRO A 135 -12.98 6.42 -1.97
N ILE A 136 -13.95 5.62 -2.44
CA ILE A 136 -15.18 6.14 -3.08
C ILE A 136 -15.96 7.12 -2.20
N ASN A 137 -15.95 6.91 -0.88
CA ASN A 137 -16.63 7.79 0.06
C ASN A 137 -16.06 9.21 0.07
N LEU A 138 -14.82 9.43 -0.39
CA LEU A 138 -14.26 10.78 -0.49
C LEU A 138 -15.08 11.66 -1.41
N ILE A 139 -15.58 11.12 -2.53
CA ILE A 139 -16.41 11.91 -3.45
C ILE A 139 -17.66 12.39 -2.74
N LYS A 140 -18.39 11.50 -2.06
CA LYS A 140 -19.60 11.86 -1.34
C LYS A 140 -19.36 12.97 -0.31
N TYR A 141 -18.28 12.86 0.49
CA TYR A 141 -17.95 13.85 1.51
C TYR A 141 -17.51 15.19 0.93
N PHE A 142 -16.72 15.21 -0.13
CA PHE A 142 -16.15 16.43 -0.67
C PHE A 142 -16.98 17.09 -1.77
N THR A 143 -17.84 16.33 -2.48
CA THR A 143 -18.68 16.88 -3.55
C THR A 143 -20.16 16.95 -3.19
N ARG A 144 -20.59 16.18 -2.16
CA ARG A 144 -22.00 15.99 -1.79
C ARG A 144 -22.85 15.41 -2.92
N LYS A 145 -22.23 14.72 -3.88
CA LYS A 145 -22.88 14.09 -5.01
C LYS A 145 -22.82 12.57 -4.87
N ASP A 146 -23.87 11.91 -5.29
CA ASP A 146 -23.90 10.46 -5.50
C ASP A 146 -23.52 10.21 -6.96
N VAL A 147 -22.41 9.51 -7.17
CA VAL A 147 -21.85 9.24 -8.50
C VAL A 147 -21.81 7.74 -8.76
N THR A 148 -21.87 7.38 -10.05
CA THR A 148 -21.70 5.98 -10.47
C THR A 148 -20.22 5.64 -10.55
N PHE A 149 -19.84 4.45 -10.07
CA PHE A 149 -18.47 3.96 -10.11
C PHE A 149 -18.32 2.74 -11.00
N ASP A 150 -17.23 2.72 -11.77
CA ASP A 150 -16.67 1.53 -12.39
C ASP A 150 -15.48 1.08 -11.54
N LEU A 151 -15.59 -0.10 -10.90
CA LEU A 151 -14.64 -0.53 -9.88
C LEU A 151 -13.51 -1.35 -10.49
N VAL A 152 -12.30 -1.05 -10.04
CA VAL A 152 -11.05 -1.71 -10.42
C VAL A 152 -10.22 -2.10 -9.19
N ASN A 153 -9.23 -2.96 -9.38
CA ASN A 153 -8.45 -3.56 -8.30
C ASN A 153 -7.47 -2.60 -7.58
N SER A 154 -7.23 -1.40 -8.12
CA SER A 154 -6.40 -0.38 -7.46
C SER A 154 -6.66 1.01 -8.00
N THR A 155 -6.35 2.04 -7.22
CA THR A 155 -6.40 3.43 -7.69
C THR A 155 -5.38 3.71 -8.80
N SER A 156 -4.28 2.96 -8.83
CA SER A 156 -3.31 3.01 -9.93
C SER A 156 -3.89 2.42 -11.23
N ALA A 157 -4.65 1.32 -11.15
CA ALA A 157 -5.37 0.77 -12.31
C ALA A 157 -6.44 1.74 -12.83
N ALA A 158 -7.13 2.46 -11.93
CA ALA A 158 -8.08 3.50 -12.32
C ALA A 158 -7.40 4.62 -13.13
N ALA A 159 -6.27 5.13 -12.64
CA ALA A 159 -5.49 6.14 -13.37
C ALA A 159 -5.00 5.64 -14.73
N LYS A 160 -4.58 4.38 -14.81
CA LYS A 160 -4.16 3.76 -16.08
C LYS A 160 -5.30 3.74 -17.09
N ARG A 161 -6.53 3.35 -16.72
CA ARG A 161 -7.68 3.35 -17.62
C ARG A 161 -8.00 4.73 -18.18
N VAL A 162 -7.86 5.79 -17.36
CA VAL A 162 -8.04 7.17 -17.83
C VAL A 162 -6.91 7.53 -18.82
N LYS A 163 -5.67 7.17 -18.53
CA LYS A 163 -4.55 7.37 -19.46
C LYS A 163 -4.79 6.72 -20.83
N GLU A 164 -5.35 5.52 -20.85
CA GLU A 164 -5.63 4.73 -22.06
C GLU A 164 -6.93 5.18 -22.80
N GLY A 165 -7.66 6.15 -22.25
CA GLY A 165 -8.90 6.63 -22.86
C GLY A 165 -10.10 5.71 -22.64
N LEU A 166 -9.99 4.72 -21.77
CA LEU A 166 -11.08 3.77 -21.44
C LEU A 166 -12.07 4.36 -20.42
N SER A 167 -11.72 5.45 -19.79
CA SER A 167 -12.55 6.22 -18.86
C SER A 167 -12.10 7.68 -18.90
N ASP A 168 -12.97 8.60 -18.50
CA ASP A 168 -12.65 10.03 -18.53
C ASP A 168 -12.12 10.54 -17.19
N ILE A 169 -12.69 10.05 -16.09
CA ILE A 169 -12.41 10.53 -14.74
C ILE A 169 -12.02 9.36 -13.84
N ALA A 170 -10.89 9.48 -13.14
CA ALA A 170 -10.49 8.53 -12.10
C ALA A 170 -10.48 9.19 -10.72
N LEU A 171 -11.00 8.49 -9.72
CA LEU A 171 -10.65 8.76 -8.33
C LEU A 171 -9.38 7.99 -8.02
N THR A 172 -8.28 8.70 -7.86
CA THR A 172 -6.95 8.10 -7.71
C THR A 172 -6.07 8.88 -6.73
N ASN A 173 -4.89 8.39 -6.46
CA ASN A 173 -3.91 9.08 -5.64
C ASN A 173 -2.89 9.87 -6.49
N GLU A 174 -2.13 10.73 -5.83
CA GLU A 174 -1.16 11.60 -6.49
C GLU A 174 -0.05 10.84 -7.22
N LEU A 175 0.43 9.72 -6.67
CA LEU A 175 1.50 8.94 -7.30
C LEU A 175 1.05 8.31 -8.62
N ALA A 176 -0.14 7.72 -8.63
CA ALA A 176 -0.72 7.18 -9.84
C ALA A 176 -1.02 8.28 -10.86
N ARG A 177 -1.54 9.44 -10.39
CA ARG A 177 -1.74 10.62 -11.23
C ARG A 177 -0.43 11.03 -11.93
N GLN A 178 0.67 11.15 -11.17
CA GLN A 178 1.98 11.52 -11.71
C GLN A 178 2.51 10.46 -12.68
N LYS A 179 2.45 9.18 -12.28
CA LYS A 179 2.92 8.05 -13.11
C LYS A 179 2.27 8.02 -14.48
N TYR A 180 0.98 8.30 -14.57
CA TYR A 180 0.22 8.23 -15.82
C TYR A 180 0.06 9.59 -16.53
N GLY A 181 0.71 10.64 -16.05
CA GLY A 181 0.68 11.97 -16.67
C GLY A 181 -0.70 12.63 -16.68
N LEU A 182 -1.51 12.32 -15.67
CA LEU A 182 -2.83 12.92 -15.46
C LEU A 182 -2.69 14.20 -14.63
N HIS A 183 -3.77 14.99 -14.55
CA HIS A 183 -3.84 16.10 -13.63
C HIS A 183 -5.10 16.02 -12.77
N PHE A 184 -5.02 16.54 -11.54
CA PHE A 184 -6.20 16.64 -10.68
C PHE A 184 -7.05 17.85 -11.09
N VAL A 185 -8.33 17.58 -11.31
CA VAL A 185 -9.36 18.62 -11.47
C VAL A 185 -10.02 18.93 -10.13
N LYS A 186 -9.95 18.01 -9.17
CA LYS A 186 -10.38 18.20 -7.80
C LYS A 186 -9.46 17.43 -6.86
N THR A 187 -8.95 18.12 -5.85
CA THR A 187 -8.06 17.52 -4.83
C THR A 187 -8.83 17.34 -3.53
N PHE A 188 -8.66 16.21 -2.87
CA PHE A 188 -9.35 15.89 -1.63
C PHE A 188 -8.40 15.98 -0.43
N LYS A 189 -7.85 14.86 0.00
CA LYS A 189 -6.94 14.79 1.16
C LYS A 189 -6.09 13.53 1.14
N SER A 190 -5.02 13.53 1.91
CA SER A 190 -4.35 12.32 2.39
C SER A 190 -5.17 11.69 3.50
N ILE A 191 -5.21 10.38 3.57
CA ILE A 191 -5.93 9.65 4.61
C ILE A 191 -4.93 9.17 5.65
N PRO A 192 -5.09 9.57 6.93
CA PRO A 192 -4.32 8.99 8.02
C PRO A 192 -4.54 7.48 8.05
N MET A 193 -3.45 6.72 7.93
CA MET A 193 -3.52 5.26 7.79
C MET A 193 -2.49 4.60 8.69
N SER A 194 -2.89 3.51 9.34
CA SER A 194 -1.99 2.58 10.00
C SER A 194 -1.76 1.34 9.16
N TRP A 195 -0.59 0.77 9.32
CA TRP A 195 -0.09 -0.37 8.56
C TRP A 195 0.51 -1.39 9.51
N SER A 196 0.36 -2.66 9.18
CA SER A 196 1.00 -3.77 9.89
C SER A 196 2.11 -4.38 9.07
N LEU A 197 3.23 -4.68 9.72
CA LEU A 197 4.30 -5.52 9.20
C LEU A 197 4.13 -6.92 9.77
N PHE A 198 4.02 -7.91 8.90
CA PHE A 198 3.97 -9.32 9.24
C PHE A 198 5.22 -10.03 8.75
N GLY A 199 5.69 -11.01 9.53
CA GLY A 199 6.72 -11.96 9.16
C GLY A 199 6.24 -13.39 9.38
N LYS A 200 7.08 -14.36 9.02
CA LYS A 200 6.84 -15.76 9.30
C LYS A 200 6.85 -15.99 10.81
N GLY A 201 5.78 -16.59 11.34
CA GLY A 201 5.65 -17.02 12.71
C GLY A 201 6.25 -18.42 12.92
N GLU A 202 6.60 -18.75 14.16
CA GLU A 202 6.95 -20.09 14.57
C GLU A 202 5.70 -20.79 15.08
N ILE A 203 5.36 -21.93 14.46
CA ILE A 203 4.31 -22.81 15.00
C ILE A 203 5.01 -23.70 16.01
N HIS A 204 4.74 -23.52 17.29
CA HIS A 204 5.11 -24.47 18.31
C HIS A 204 4.05 -25.57 18.31
N ASP A 205 4.40 -26.75 17.83
CA ASP A 205 3.61 -27.95 18.06
C ASP A 205 3.72 -28.25 19.57
N GLU A 206 2.72 -27.84 20.34
CA GLU A 206 2.53 -28.34 21.71
C GLU A 206 2.10 -29.81 21.59
N ASN A 207 3.05 -30.75 21.73
CA ASN A 207 2.78 -32.15 21.94
C ASN A 207 2.34 -32.40 23.39
#